data_54b6cca30d4acf1ef49f1d2c2b64a906
#
_entry.id   54b6cca30d4acf1ef49f1d2c2b64a906
#
_cell.length_a   1.000
_cell.length_b   1.000
_cell.length_c   1.000
_cell.angle_alpha   90.00
_cell.angle_beta   90.00
_cell.angle_gamma   90.00
#
_symmetry.space_group_name_H-M   'P 1'
#
loop_
_entity.id
_entity.type
_entity.pdbx_description
1 polymer ?
#
loop_
_entity_poly.entity_id
_entity_poly.type
_entity_poly.pdbx_seq_one_letter_code
_entity_poly.pdbx_strand_id
1 'polypeptide(L)' 'RRVNQSTDPGELARVAQRVIELKLEHRDLDAAIDRLQLDAETDELTIKRLKKRRLQLKDCIAKLESALIPDEPA' A
#
# COMPACT_ATOMS: atom_id res chain seq x y z
N ARG A 1 -22.79 15.68 -10.25
CA ARG A 1 -22.56 15.45 -9.72
C ARG A 1 -21.85 15.02 -9.01
N ARG A 2 -21.78 14.96 -8.52
CA ARG A 2 -21.20 14.69 -7.86
C ARG A 2 -20.78 14.03 -7.16
N VAL A 3 -20.38 13.89 -6.87
CA VAL A 3 -19.90 13.22 -6.30
C VAL A 3 -19.69 13.00 -5.26
N ASN A 4 -19.70 12.59 -4.83
CA ASN A 4 -19.69 12.40 -3.87
C ASN A 4 -18.79 11.87 -3.23
N GLN A 5 -18.46 12.02 -2.58
CA GLN A 5 -17.67 11.63 -1.86
C GLN A 5 -18.06 10.83 -1.06
N SER A 6 -17.70 10.05 -0.80
CA SER A 6 -18.10 9.16 -0.09
C SER A 6 -18.26 9.42 1.21
N THR A 7 -19.36 9.59 1.56
CA THR A 7 -19.68 9.66 2.92
C THR A 7 -20.40 8.41 3.30
N ASP A 8 -20.48 7.45 2.42
CA ASP A 8 -21.13 6.19 2.72
C ASP A 8 -20.27 5.43 3.71
N PRO A 9 -20.74 5.11 4.90
CA PRO A 9 -19.93 4.39 5.88
C PRO A 9 -19.46 3.03 5.38
N GLY A 10 -20.27 2.37 4.58
CA GLY A 10 -19.85 1.09 4.03
C GLY A 10 -18.68 1.22 3.09
N GLU A 11 -18.66 2.28 2.32
CA GLU A 11 -17.60 2.48 1.42
C GLU A 11 -16.33 2.85 2.13
N LEU A 12 -16.41 3.68 3.16
CA LEU A 12 -15.24 4.01 3.95
C LEU A 12 -14.68 2.80 4.65
N ALA A 13 -15.56 1.92 5.11
CA ALA A 13 -15.11 0.70 5.77
C ALA A 13 -14.36 -0.19 4.80
N ARG A 14 -14.82 -0.27 3.55
CA ARG A 14 -14.15 -1.09 2.56
C ARG A 14 -12.76 -0.52 2.23
N VAL A 15 -12.66 0.79 2.15
CA VAL A 15 -11.39 1.42 1.87
C VAL A 15 -10.43 1.17 3.04
N ALA A 16 -10.93 1.30 4.26
CA ALA A 16 -10.11 1.08 5.43
C ALA A 16 -9.62 -0.37 5.48
N GLN A 17 -10.50 -1.30 5.14
CA GLN A 17 -10.12 -2.70 5.11
C GLN A 17 -9.04 -2.94 4.05
N ARG A 18 -9.19 -2.31 2.90
CA ARG A 18 -8.20 -2.49 1.84
C ARG A 18 -6.85 -1.92 2.26
N VAL A 19 -6.85 -0.80 2.98
CA VAL A 19 -5.61 -0.22 3.46
C VAL A 19 -4.90 -1.18 4.41
N ILE A 20 -5.66 -1.81 5.29
CA ILE A 20 -5.07 -2.77 6.22
C ILE A 20 -4.44 -3.92 5.46
N GLU A 21 -5.14 -4.43 4.45
CA GLU A 21 -4.62 -5.53 3.66
C GLU A 21 -3.35 -5.15 2.93
N LEU A 22 -3.33 -3.95 2.37
CA LEU A 22 -2.16 -3.50 1.64
C LEU A 22 -0.97 -3.25 2.57
N LYS A 23 -1.24 -2.78 3.77
CA LYS A 23 -0.17 -2.59 4.74
C LYS A 23 0.45 -3.92 5.15
N LEU A 24 -0.36 -4.93 5.28
CA LEU A 24 0.16 -6.26 5.60
C LEU A 24 1.00 -6.79 4.45
N GLU A 25 0.53 -6.60 3.24
CA GLU A 25 1.29 -7.02 2.07
C GLU A 25 2.62 -6.29 2.01
N HIS A 26 2.60 -5.00 2.28
CA HIS A 26 3.81 -4.20 2.24
C HIS A 26 4.80 -4.69 3.28
N ARG A 27 4.32 -4.97 4.47
CA ARG A 27 5.16 -5.46 5.54
C ARG A 27 5.78 -6.80 5.20
N ASP A 28 4.97 -7.71 4.67
CA ASP A 28 5.46 -9.03 4.30
C ASP A 28 6.47 -8.94 3.18
N LEU A 29 6.23 -8.07 2.22
CA LEU A 29 7.12 -7.90 1.10
C LEU A 29 8.44 -7.28 1.56
N ASP A 30 8.37 -6.33 2.48
CA ASP A 30 9.55 -5.70 3.02
C ASP A 30 10.43 -6.74 3.71
N ALA A 31 9.83 -7.62 4.50
CA ALA A 31 10.56 -8.66 5.19
C ALA A 31 11.17 -9.66 4.19
N ALA A 32 10.42 -9.96 3.14
CA ALA A 32 10.93 -10.88 2.13
C ALA A 32 12.13 -10.30 1.40
N ILE A 33 12.07 -9.00 1.07
CA ILE A 33 13.18 -8.35 0.41
C ILE A 33 14.41 -8.38 1.29
N ASP A 34 14.25 -8.10 2.57
CA ASP A 34 15.37 -8.11 3.48
C ASP A 34 16.03 -9.48 3.52
N ARG A 35 15.22 -10.52 3.56
CA ARG A 35 15.77 -11.87 3.61
C ARG A 35 16.48 -12.22 2.32
N LEU A 36 15.88 -11.86 1.19
CA LEU A 36 16.49 -12.17 -0.10
C LEU A 36 17.79 -11.41 -0.32
N GLN A 37 17.89 -10.21 0.23
CA GLN A 37 19.11 -9.45 0.08
C GLN A 37 20.28 -10.05 0.87
N LEU A 38 19.98 -10.86 1.84
CA LEU A 38 21.03 -11.53 2.58
C LEU A 38 21.54 -12.77 1.86
N ASP A 39 20.81 -13.25 0.87
CA ASP A 39 21.18 -14.42 0.16
C ASP A 39 21.95 -14.03 -1.09
N ALA A 40 23.22 -14.40 -1.15
CA ALA A 40 24.08 -14.03 -2.25
C ALA A 40 23.63 -14.61 -3.58
N GLU A 41 22.83 -15.65 -3.52
CA GLU A 41 22.39 -16.27 -4.75
C GLU A 41 21.10 -15.69 -5.31
N THR A 42 20.50 -14.76 -4.62
CA THR A 42 19.27 -14.18 -5.11
C THR A 42 19.57 -13.29 -6.32
N ASP A 43 18.78 -13.46 -7.35
CA ASP A 43 18.91 -12.68 -8.55
C ASP A 43 18.57 -11.23 -8.27
N GLU A 44 19.44 -10.33 -8.69
CA GLU A 44 19.22 -8.91 -8.50
C GLU A 44 17.96 -8.43 -9.18
N LEU A 45 17.61 -9.02 -10.30
CA LEU A 45 16.41 -8.61 -11.00
C LEU A 45 15.18 -8.93 -10.18
N THR A 46 15.20 -10.05 -9.47
CA THR A 46 14.09 -10.41 -8.59
C THR A 46 13.94 -9.37 -7.50
N ILE A 47 15.05 -8.95 -6.91
CA ILE A 47 15.00 -7.95 -5.86
C ILE A 47 14.47 -6.63 -6.38
N LYS A 48 14.87 -6.24 -7.58
CA LYS A 48 14.39 -5.00 -8.16
C LYS A 48 12.89 -5.04 -8.40
N ARG A 49 12.38 -6.16 -8.85
CA ARG A 49 10.96 -6.31 -9.08
C ARG A 49 10.18 -6.20 -7.78
N LEU A 50 10.70 -6.83 -6.75
CA LEU A 50 10.04 -6.80 -5.46
C LEU A 50 10.06 -5.41 -4.86
N LYS A 51 11.15 -4.70 -5.02
CA LYS A 51 11.24 -3.33 -4.55
C LYS A 51 10.28 -2.41 -5.29
N LYS A 52 10.12 -2.64 -6.57
CA LYS A 52 9.17 -1.87 -7.34
C LYS A 52 7.75 -2.15 -6.85
N ARG A 53 7.44 -3.42 -6.59
CA ARG A 53 6.14 -3.78 -6.07
C ARG A 53 5.90 -3.12 -4.71
N ARG A 54 6.91 -3.10 -3.87
CA ARG A 54 6.81 -2.48 -2.56
C ARG A 54 6.49 -0.99 -2.69
N LEU A 55 7.15 -0.33 -3.63
CA LEU A 55 6.90 1.07 -3.87
C LEU A 55 5.48 1.30 -4.36
N GLN A 56 4.99 0.44 -5.23
CA GLN A 56 3.62 0.53 -5.72
C GLN A 56 2.62 0.36 -4.60
N LEU A 57 2.88 -0.57 -3.69
CA LEU A 57 2.00 -0.78 -2.56
C LEU A 57 1.97 0.45 -1.67
N LYS A 58 3.13 1.03 -1.42
CA LYS A 58 3.20 2.21 -0.59
C LYS A 58 2.41 3.36 -1.22
N ASP A 59 2.52 3.50 -2.52
CA ASP A 59 1.80 4.55 -3.22
C ASP A 59 0.29 4.33 -3.15
N CYS A 60 -0.14 3.09 -3.31
CA CYS A 60 -1.55 2.76 -3.20
C CYS A 60 -2.07 3.04 -1.79
N ILE A 61 -1.30 2.65 -0.79
CA ILE A 61 -1.70 2.88 0.59
C ILE A 61 -1.88 4.37 0.83
N ALA A 62 -0.93 5.17 0.37
CA ALA A 62 -0.99 6.61 0.56
C ALA A 62 -2.23 7.21 -0.08
N LYS A 63 -2.55 6.74 -1.29
CA LYS A 63 -3.72 7.25 -1.98
C LYS A 63 -5.02 6.88 -1.28
N LEU A 64 -5.10 5.65 -0.81
CA LEU A 64 -6.31 5.23 -0.13
C LEU A 64 -6.45 5.88 1.24
N GLU A 65 -5.35 6.06 1.94
CA GLU A 65 -5.40 6.74 3.22
C GLU A 65 -5.82 8.18 3.05
N SER A 66 -5.42 8.79 1.96
CA SER A 66 -5.81 10.15 1.68
C SER A 66 -7.33 10.26 1.53
N ALA A 67 -7.96 9.22 1.03
CA ALA A 67 -9.40 9.21 0.90
C ALA A 67 -10.10 9.06 2.24
N LEU A 68 -9.43 8.48 3.21
CA LEU A 68 -10.04 8.30 4.52
C LEU A 68 -9.88 9.51 5.42
N ILE A 69 -8.87 10.32 5.19
CA ILE A 69 -8.61 11.46 6.01
C ILE A 69 -9.20 12.70 5.40
N PRO A 70 -9.98 13.45 6.12
CA PRO A 70 -10.60 14.64 5.57
C PRO A 70 -9.54 15.64 5.21
N ASP A 71 -9.82 16.35 4.14
CA ASP A 71 -8.92 17.29 3.73
C ASP A 71 -8.73 18.34 4.72
N GLU A 72 -7.57 18.70 5.05
CA GLU A 72 -7.36 19.60 6.02
C GLU A 72 -7.13 20.87 5.52
N PRO A 73 -7.85 21.79 5.75
CA PRO A 73 -7.67 23.08 5.26
C PRO A 73 -6.49 23.55 5.91
N ALA A 74 -5.63 23.81 5.48
CA ALA A 74 -4.45 24.20 6.13
C ALA A 74 -4.52 25.39 6.98
#